data_df45d59556b86d9bdc98b36b74970b57
#
_entry.id   df45d59556b86d9bdc98b36b74970b57
#
_cell.length_a   1.000
_cell.length_b   1.000
_cell.length_c   1.000
_cell.angle_alpha   90.00
_cell.angle_beta   90.00
_cell.angle_gamma   90.00
#
_symmetry.space_group_name_H-M   'P 1'
#
loop_
_entity.id
_entity.type
_entity.pdbx_description
1 polymer ?
#
loop_
_entity_poly.entity_id
_entity_poly.type
_entity_poly.pdbx_seq_one_letter_code
_entity_poly.pdbx_strand_id
1 'polypeptide(L)'
;MSLLVMLATIGACLPKPLSESGGGGGVNITLYGFSIMKEPLEKAIYPAFAAKAKREHNIDIHFTSSFAGSETVTNQILQGVKAQVAILSIERDADRLKQGGFVTSDWHLLPQQGIVNKTPFVILVHKGNPKSIHDFSDLAKPGIRLIHPDPISSGGAQWSILAMYGSELLKSKRDSGTEDRTRALQTLQAIWRNVISTPASAREARTTFELGNGDALITYELDGLLMRQGNPKADVEIVIPETTILSEHPAVVIDRNVSVVDRPVINAFMQYLWSDEAQREFVKFHFRSTTNEALNQENKELATIKYPFTVNDPLIGGWSRAYPEIIEAVFRDQVQKRK
;
A
#
# COMPACT_ATOMS: atom_id res chain seq x y z
N MET A 1 14.08 -62.99 3.29
CA MET A 1 13.18 -61.90 2.87
C MET A 1 13.82 -60.59 3.28
N SER A 2 14.54 -59.98 2.34
CA SER A 2 15.23 -58.69 2.55
C SER A 2 14.35 -57.55 2.02
N LEU A 3 13.99 -56.66 2.88
CA LEU A 3 13.18 -55.47 2.57
C LEU A 3 14.13 -54.37 2.08
N LEU A 4 14.03 -54.03 0.78
CA LEU A 4 14.80 -52.98 0.13
C LEU A 4 14.03 -51.65 0.37
N VAL A 5 14.59 -50.75 1.18
CA VAL A 5 14.08 -49.41 1.40
C VAL A 5 14.63 -48.51 0.28
N MET A 6 13.77 -48.09 -0.63
CA MET A 6 14.08 -47.05 -1.64
C MET A 6 14.02 -45.69 -0.96
N LEU A 7 15.17 -45.06 -0.79
CA LEU A 7 15.24 -43.62 -0.47
C LEU A 7 14.98 -42.82 -1.77
N ALA A 8 13.83 -42.16 -1.84
CA ALA A 8 13.57 -41.14 -2.85
C ALA A 8 14.29 -39.84 -2.46
N THR A 9 15.35 -39.51 -3.17
CA THR A 9 16.01 -38.21 -3.09
C THR A 9 15.12 -37.15 -3.76
N ILE A 10 14.51 -36.28 -2.96
CA ILE A 10 13.84 -35.09 -3.46
C ILE A 10 14.96 -34.11 -3.89
N GLY A 11 15.21 -34.07 -5.20
CA GLY A 11 16.11 -33.11 -5.81
C GLY A 11 15.53 -31.69 -5.64
N ALA A 12 16.08 -30.90 -4.74
CA ALA A 12 15.82 -29.49 -4.67
C ALA A 12 16.25 -28.85 -5.99
N CYS A 13 15.31 -28.35 -6.76
CA CYS A 13 15.57 -27.53 -7.95
C CYS A 13 16.20 -26.22 -7.50
N LEU A 14 17.54 -26.14 -7.50
CA LEU A 14 18.25 -24.89 -7.34
C LEU A 14 17.90 -23.99 -8.53
N PRO A 15 17.59 -22.70 -8.28
CA PRO A 15 17.36 -21.76 -9.38
C PRO A 15 18.64 -21.69 -10.25
N LYS A 16 18.44 -21.75 -11.58
CA LYS A 16 19.54 -21.58 -12.55
C LYS A 16 20.32 -20.30 -12.24
N PRO A 17 21.68 -20.34 -12.28
CA PRO A 17 22.47 -19.12 -12.11
C PRO A 17 22.07 -18.10 -13.19
N LEU A 18 21.98 -16.82 -12.78
CA LEU A 18 21.80 -15.70 -13.71
C LEU A 18 22.96 -15.77 -14.71
N SER A 19 22.67 -16.00 -16.00
CA SER A 19 23.70 -16.10 -17.03
C SER A 19 24.40 -14.75 -17.17
N GLU A 20 25.73 -14.79 -17.25
CA GLU A 20 26.54 -13.63 -17.59
C GLU A 20 26.07 -13.06 -18.93
N SER A 21 25.39 -11.91 -18.89
CA SER A 21 25.15 -11.13 -20.10
C SER A 21 26.48 -10.44 -20.45
N GLY A 22 27.18 -10.98 -21.43
CA GLY A 22 28.42 -10.42 -21.91
C GLY A 22 28.24 -9.03 -22.51
N GLY A 23 28.81 -8.06 -21.85
CA GLY A 23 28.86 -6.67 -22.30
C GLY A 23 28.74 -5.74 -21.09
N GLY A 24 29.76 -4.91 -20.81
CA GLY A 24 29.91 -4.03 -19.63
C GLY A 24 28.86 -2.93 -19.45
N GLY A 25 27.59 -3.20 -19.59
CA GLY A 25 26.45 -2.32 -19.27
C GLY A 25 25.59 -2.95 -18.20
N GLY A 26 25.32 -2.20 -17.10
CA GLY A 26 24.43 -2.63 -16.03
C GLY A 26 23.00 -2.85 -16.51
N VAL A 27 22.22 -3.61 -15.74
CA VAL A 27 20.77 -3.83 -15.97
C VAL A 27 20.00 -2.69 -15.33
N ASN A 28 19.10 -2.05 -16.08
CA ASN A 28 18.20 -1.04 -15.54
C ASN A 28 16.82 -1.66 -15.27
N ILE A 29 16.33 -1.49 -14.05
CA ILE A 29 14.97 -1.89 -13.64
C ILE A 29 14.12 -0.62 -13.57
N THR A 30 13.07 -0.56 -14.37
CA THR A 30 12.11 0.55 -14.35
C THR A 30 10.90 0.19 -13.49
N LEU A 31 10.76 0.87 -12.34
CA LEU A 31 9.66 0.64 -11.39
C LEU A 31 8.75 1.87 -11.28
N TYR A 32 7.45 1.64 -11.37
CA TYR A 32 6.44 2.63 -11.08
C TYR A 32 5.71 2.26 -9.79
N GLY A 33 5.66 3.18 -8.81
CA GLY A 33 5.11 2.91 -7.50
C GLY A 33 4.11 3.96 -7.02
N PHE A 34 3.18 3.55 -6.17
CA PHE A 34 2.36 4.53 -5.49
C PHE A 34 3.19 5.35 -4.49
N SER A 35 2.73 6.57 -4.21
CA SER A 35 3.57 7.67 -3.70
C SER A 35 4.36 7.37 -2.43
N ILE A 36 3.80 6.61 -1.48
CA ILE A 36 4.48 6.33 -0.19
C ILE A 36 5.58 5.27 -0.28
N MET A 37 5.70 4.57 -1.42
CA MET A 37 6.79 3.61 -1.66
C MET A 37 8.13 4.28 -1.97
N LYS A 38 8.13 5.58 -2.24
CA LYS A 38 9.35 6.28 -2.67
C LYS A 38 10.50 6.12 -1.68
N GLU A 39 10.27 6.48 -0.42
CA GLU A 39 11.34 6.46 0.59
C GLU A 39 11.92 5.07 0.82
N PRO A 40 11.15 4.02 1.12
CA PRO A 40 11.71 2.70 1.37
C PRO A 40 12.44 2.14 0.14
N LEU A 41 11.91 2.35 -1.08
CA LEU A 41 12.52 1.84 -2.28
C LEU A 41 13.84 2.55 -2.60
N GLU A 42 13.84 3.88 -2.69
CA GLU A 42 15.03 4.64 -3.08
C GLU A 42 16.13 4.64 -2.01
N LYS A 43 15.76 4.68 -0.72
CA LYS A 43 16.73 4.81 0.37
C LYS A 43 17.27 3.47 0.88
N ALA A 44 16.53 2.37 0.68
CA ALA A 44 16.91 1.07 1.25
C ALA A 44 16.83 -0.09 0.26
N ILE A 45 15.68 -0.37 -0.32
CA ILE A 45 15.46 -1.58 -1.12
C ILE A 45 16.33 -1.61 -2.38
N TYR A 46 16.37 -0.52 -3.14
CA TYR A 46 17.18 -0.44 -4.37
C TYR A 46 18.69 -0.58 -4.09
N PRO A 47 19.28 0.18 -3.14
CA PRO A 47 20.71 0.03 -2.83
C PRO A 47 21.05 -1.36 -2.31
N ALA A 48 20.20 -1.97 -1.48
CA ALA A 48 20.45 -3.28 -0.91
C ALA A 48 20.38 -4.38 -1.99
N PHE A 49 19.37 -4.36 -2.86
CA PHE A 49 19.28 -5.29 -3.98
C PHE A 49 20.45 -5.14 -4.96
N ALA A 50 20.82 -3.91 -5.33
CA ALA A 50 21.95 -3.65 -6.23
C ALA A 50 23.27 -4.17 -5.63
N ALA A 51 23.52 -3.92 -4.34
CA ALA A 51 24.70 -4.44 -3.65
C ALA A 51 24.71 -5.97 -3.59
N LYS A 52 23.55 -6.62 -3.36
CA LYS A 52 23.38 -8.06 -3.39
C LYS A 52 23.67 -8.64 -4.77
N ALA A 53 23.09 -8.09 -5.83
CA ALA A 53 23.32 -8.53 -7.20
C ALA A 53 24.79 -8.40 -7.62
N LYS A 54 25.46 -7.30 -7.22
CA LYS A 54 26.88 -7.10 -7.47
C LYS A 54 27.74 -8.11 -6.75
N ARG A 55 27.45 -8.36 -5.47
CA ARG A 55 28.22 -9.29 -4.63
C ARG A 55 28.08 -10.75 -5.10
N GLU A 56 26.85 -11.18 -5.42
CA GLU A 56 26.54 -12.58 -5.66
C GLU A 56 26.70 -12.99 -7.14
N HIS A 57 26.47 -12.06 -8.07
CA HIS A 57 26.41 -12.34 -9.49
C HIS A 57 27.29 -11.43 -10.35
N ASN A 58 28.01 -10.47 -9.76
CA ASN A 58 28.80 -9.42 -10.43
C ASN A 58 27.96 -8.62 -11.46
N ILE A 59 26.66 -8.42 -11.19
CA ILE A 59 25.76 -7.64 -12.03
C ILE A 59 25.58 -6.25 -11.43
N ASP A 60 25.76 -5.20 -12.25
CA ASP A 60 25.45 -3.83 -11.86
C ASP A 60 23.97 -3.55 -12.14
N ILE A 61 23.23 -3.16 -11.12
CA ILE A 61 21.80 -2.84 -11.20
C ILE A 61 21.59 -1.35 -10.99
N HIS A 62 20.82 -0.76 -11.90
CA HIS A 62 20.35 0.60 -11.81
C HIS A 62 18.81 0.60 -11.73
N PHE A 63 18.25 1.61 -11.05
CA PHE A 63 16.80 1.78 -10.98
C PHE A 63 16.40 3.11 -11.59
N THR A 64 15.36 3.06 -12.41
CA THR A 64 14.60 4.23 -12.85
C THR A 64 13.21 4.11 -12.23
N SER A 65 12.73 5.14 -11.55
CA SER A 65 11.45 5.05 -10.86
C SER A 65 10.59 6.31 -11.00
N SER A 66 9.28 6.12 -10.91
CA SER A 66 8.30 7.18 -10.83
C SER A 66 7.28 6.86 -9.74
N PHE A 67 6.89 7.88 -8.96
CA PHE A 67 5.97 7.73 -7.84
C PHE A 67 4.86 8.78 -7.91
N ALA A 68 3.60 8.31 -7.92
CA ALA A 68 2.40 9.15 -7.96
C ALA A 68 1.24 8.47 -7.22
N GLY A 69 0.02 8.97 -7.35
CA GLY A 69 -1.16 8.22 -6.92
C GLY A 69 -1.27 6.90 -7.70
N SER A 70 -1.76 5.84 -7.06
CA SER A 70 -1.77 4.49 -7.66
C SER A 70 -2.58 4.43 -8.96
N GLU A 71 -3.72 5.09 -9.00
CA GLU A 71 -4.54 5.22 -10.23
C GLU A 71 -3.76 5.96 -11.34
N THR A 72 -3.01 7.01 -10.98
CA THR A 72 -2.15 7.75 -11.93
C THR A 72 -1.07 6.84 -12.50
N VAL A 73 -0.36 6.09 -11.65
CA VAL A 73 0.65 5.10 -12.06
C VAL A 73 0.05 4.06 -13.00
N THR A 74 -1.10 3.50 -12.64
CA THR A 74 -1.80 2.50 -13.45
C THR A 74 -2.19 3.06 -14.82
N ASN A 75 -2.75 4.26 -14.87
CA ASN A 75 -3.12 4.91 -16.13
C ASN A 75 -1.90 5.19 -17.02
N GLN A 76 -0.77 5.63 -16.46
CA GLN A 76 0.48 5.84 -17.20
C GLN A 76 0.98 4.54 -17.84
N ILE A 77 0.94 3.41 -17.10
CA ILE A 77 1.32 2.10 -17.64
C ILE A 77 0.38 1.68 -18.76
N LEU A 78 -0.94 1.82 -18.57
CA LEU A 78 -1.96 1.52 -19.59
C LEU A 78 -1.78 2.39 -20.86
N GLN A 79 -1.27 3.62 -20.71
CA GLN A 79 -0.94 4.51 -21.81
C GLN A 79 0.40 4.20 -22.48
N GLY A 80 1.12 3.17 -22.02
CA GLY A 80 2.31 2.64 -22.69
C GLY A 80 3.65 3.02 -22.10
N VAL A 81 3.68 3.59 -20.89
CA VAL A 81 4.93 3.80 -20.15
C VAL A 81 5.64 2.45 -19.94
N LYS A 82 6.96 2.44 -20.10
CA LYS A 82 7.79 1.23 -20.10
C LYS A 82 8.23 0.80 -18.70
N ALA A 83 7.33 0.85 -17.71
CA ALA A 83 7.58 0.23 -16.41
C ALA A 83 7.71 -1.30 -16.57
N GLN A 84 8.63 -1.92 -15.84
CA GLN A 84 8.83 -3.38 -15.80
C GLN A 84 8.25 -3.97 -14.52
N VAL A 85 8.19 -3.19 -13.45
CA VAL A 85 7.60 -3.56 -12.16
C VAL A 85 6.65 -2.44 -11.72
N ALA A 86 5.53 -2.80 -11.14
CA ALA A 86 4.68 -1.86 -10.43
C ALA A 86 4.42 -2.32 -8.99
N ILE A 87 4.46 -1.38 -8.04
CA ILE A 87 3.97 -1.58 -6.67
C ILE A 87 2.80 -0.62 -6.48
N LEU A 88 1.62 -1.18 -6.27
CA LEU A 88 0.35 -0.46 -6.33
C LEU A 88 -0.28 -0.37 -4.94
N SER A 89 -1.11 0.65 -4.73
CA SER A 89 -1.82 0.81 -3.46
C SER A 89 -2.99 -0.16 -3.31
N ILE A 90 -3.64 -0.53 -4.41
CA ILE A 90 -4.85 -1.35 -4.41
C ILE A 90 -4.75 -2.46 -5.46
N GLU A 91 -5.28 -3.63 -5.12
CA GLU A 91 -5.27 -4.81 -6.00
C GLU A 91 -6.05 -4.57 -7.30
N ARG A 92 -7.14 -3.82 -7.24
CA ARG A 92 -7.91 -3.43 -8.43
C ARG A 92 -7.04 -2.78 -9.53
N ASP A 93 -6.01 -2.04 -9.16
CA ASP A 93 -5.09 -1.45 -10.14
C ASP A 93 -4.27 -2.53 -10.86
N ALA A 94 -3.86 -3.58 -10.16
CA ALA A 94 -3.22 -4.74 -10.76
C ALA A 94 -4.18 -5.49 -11.71
N ASP A 95 -5.44 -5.66 -11.32
CA ASP A 95 -6.49 -6.23 -12.18
C ASP A 95 -6.69 -5.42 -13.47
N ARG A 96 -6.69 -4.10 -13.39
CA ARG A 96 -6.80 -3.23 -14.59
C ARG A 96 -5.60 -3.43 -15.52
N LEU A 97 -4.39 -3.57 -14.99
CA LEU A 97 -3.20 -3.86 -15.80
C LEU A 97 -3.28 -5.25 -16.44
N LYS A 98 -3.84 -6.23 -15.74
CA LYS A 98 -4.11 -7.58 -16.29
C LYS A 98 -5.15 -7.53 -17.41
N GLN A 99 -6.26 -6.87 -17.18
CA GLN A 99 -7.31 -6.66 -18.19
C GLN A 99 -6.80 -5.91 -19.43
N GLY A 100 -5.89 -4.97 -19.25
CA GLY A 100 -5.21 -4.24 -20.32
C GLY A 100 -4.12 -5.04 -21.03
N GLY A 101 -3.83 -6.28 -20.62
CA GLY A 101 -2.81 -7.15 -21.22
C GLY A 101 -1.37 -6.73 -20.90
N PHE A 102 -1.14 -5.96 -19.87
CA PHE A 102 0.19 -5.56 -19.40
C PHE A 102 0.78 -6.56 -18.41
N VAL A 103 -0.06 -7.16 -17.56
CA VAL A 103 0.27 -8.22 -16.61
C VAL A 103 -0.35 -9.51 -17.13
N THR A 104 0.47 -10.52 -17.41
CA THR A 104 0.02 -11.84 -17.90
C THR A 104 0.35 -12.95 -16.91
N SER A 105 1.36 -12.76 -16.07
CA SER A 105 1.66 -13.65 -14.95
C SER A 105 0.62 -13.47 -13.84
N ASP A 106 0.37 -14.56 -13.10
CA ASP A 106 -0.50 -14.51 -11.94
C ASP A 106 0.30 -14.07 -10.72
N TRP A 107 0.15 -12.81 -10.31
CA TRP A 107 0.86 -12.27 -9.15
C TRP A 107 0.45 -12.90 -7.83
N HIS A 108 -0.74 -13.53 -7.74
CA HIS A 108 -1.18 -14.24 -6.55
C HIS A 108 -0.32 -15.50 -6.25
N LEU A 109 0.45 -15.96 -7.23
CA LEU A 109 1.43 -17.03 -7.02
C LEU A 109 2.74 -16.54 -6.37
N LEU A 110 2.94 -15.23 -6.27
CA LEU A 110 4.04 -14.64 -5.51
C LEU A 110 3.79 -14.82 -4.00
N PRO A 111 4.85 -14.74 -3.15
CA PRO A 111 4.67 -14.86 -1.72
C PRO A 111 3.60 -13.89 -1.19
N GLN A 112 2.83 -14.33 -0.19
CA GLN A 112 1.74 -13.54 0.40
C GLN A 112 0.71 -13.03 -0.64
N GLN A 113 0.45 -13.83 -1.69
CA GLN A 113 -0.45 -13.49 -2.78
C GLN A 113 -0.08 -12.15 -3.47
N GLY A 114 1.22 -11.88 -3.56
CA GLY A 114 1.75 -10.66 -4.17
C GLY A 114 1.74 -9.41 -3.27
N ILE A 115 1.26 -9.51 -2.04
CA ILE A 115 1.24 -8.38 -1.10
C ILE A 115 2.63 -8.20 -0.46
N VAL A 116 3.30 -7.10 -0.74
CA VAL A 116 4.68 -6.86 -0.28
C VAL A 116 4.75 -6.27 1.13
N ASN A 117 3.79 -5.47 1.51
CA ASN A 117 3.70 -4.86 2.84
C ASN A 117 2.26 -4.40 3.15
N LYS A 118 2.01 -4.03 4.40
CA LYS A 118 0.72 -3.55 4.91
C LYS A 118 0.92 -2.33 5.79
N THR A 119 -0.13 -1.52 5.94
CA THR A 119 -0.16 -0.42 6.92
C THR A 119 -1.61 -0.06 7.25
N PRO A 120 -1.96 0.30 8.51
CA PRO A 120 -3.30 0.75 8.84
C PRO A 120 -3.54 2.19 8.40
N PHE A 121 -4.80 2.54 8.23
CA PHE A 121 -5.23 3.92 8.09
C PHE A 121 -5.44 4.57 9.45
N VAL A 122 -4.97 5.81 9.57
CA VAL A 122 -4.98 6.60 10.79
C VAL A 122 -5.43 8.04 10.50
N ILE A 123 -5.59 8.84 11.54
CA ILE A 123 -5.83 10.27 11.42
C ILE A 123 -4.61 11.01 11.97
N LEU A 124 -4.01 11.87 11.18
CA LEU A 124 -3.02 12.82 11.66
C LEU A 124 -3.72 14.10 12.08
N VAL A 125 -3.36 14.62 13.25
CA VAL A 125 -3.84 15.89 13.79
C VAL A 125 -2.67 16.73 14.25
N HIS A 126 -2.87 18.01 14.47
CA HIS A 126 -1.86 18.88 15.09
C HIS A 126 -1.61 18.47 16.54
N LYS A 127 -0.41 18.73 17.03
CA LYS A 127 0.05 18.33 18.36
C LYS A 127 -0.89 18.86 19.45
N GLY A 128 -1.21 17.96 20.39
CA GLY A 128 -2.17 18.23 21.45
C GLY A 128 -3.63 18.09 21.02
N ASN A 129 -3.89 17.67 19.79
CA ASN A 129 -5.22 17.34 19.26
C ASN A 129 -6.28 18.42 19.59
N PRO A 130 -6.11 19.67 19.11
CA PRO A 130 -6.94 20.81 19.54
C PRO A 130 -8.42 20.67 19.18
N LYS A 131 -8.77 19.77 18.26
CA LYS A 131 -10.15 19.48 17.85
C LYS A 131 -10.75 18.25 18.53
N SER A 132 -10.02 17.60 19.44
CA SER A 132 -10.46 16.41 20.18
C SER A 132 -11.00 15.32 19.22
N ILE A 133 -10.20 14.96 18.23
CA ILE A 133 -10.48 13.91 17.24
C ILE A 133 -9.89 12.61 17.78
N HIS A 134 -10.71 11.58 18.00
CA HIS A 134 -10.30 10.29 18.54
C HIS A 134 -10.67 9.12 17.64
N ASP A 135 -11.58 9.35 16.70
CA ASP A 135 -12.06 8.33 15.75
C ASP A 135 -12.48 8.98 14.42
N PHE A 136 -12.69 8.16 13.37
CA PHE A 136 -13.18 8.66 12.08
C PHE A 136 -14.49 9.44 12.19
N SER A 137 -15.43 8.99 13.04
CA SER A 137 -16.69 9.70 13.24
C SER A 137 -16.55 11.12 13.78
N ASP A 138 -15.47 11.43 14.50
CA ASP A 138 -15.21 12.79 15.00
C ASP A 138 -14.91 13.78 13.86
N LEU A 139 -14.44 13.27 12.71
CA LEU A 139 -14.21 14.09 11.53
C LEU A 139 -15.51 14.65 10.93
N ALA A 140 -16.67 14.11 11.32
CA ALA A 140 -17.99 14.64 10.96
C ALA A 140 -18.40 15.88 11.75
N LYS A 141 -17.69 16.25 12.84
CA LYS A 141 -17.99 17.42 13.65
C LYS A 141 -17.91 18.71 12.81
N PRO A 142 -18.85 19.65 12.97
CA PRO A 142 -18.80 20.92 12.25
C PRO A 142 -17.51 21.70 12.54
N GLY A 143 -16.94 22.34 11.52
CA GLY A 143 -15.76 23.19 11.65
C GLY A 143 -14.44 22.43 11.67
N ILE A 144 -14.42 21.13 11.42
CA ILE A 144 -13.21 20.39 11.10
C ILE A 144 -12.79 20.73 9.67
N ARG A 145 -11.50 21.00 9.46
CA ARG A 145 -10.90 21.23 8.14
C ARG A 145 -10.06 20.02 7.79
N LEU A 146 -10.64 19.12 6.97
CA LEU A 146 -10.04 17.84 6.65
C LEU A 146 -9.29 17.89 5.31
N ILE A 147 -8.05 17.37 5.28
CA ILE A 147 -7.33 17.05 4.05
C ILE A 147 -7.55 15.57 3.73
N HIS A 148 -7.85 15.30 2.48
CA HIS A 148 -8.08 13.94 2.00
C HIS A 148 -7.48 13.79 0.59
N PRO A 149 -6.72 12.73 0.28
CA PRO A 149 -6.23 12.53 -1.08
C PRO A 149 -7.37 12.44 -2.08
N ASP A 150 -7.11 12.78 -3.36
CA ASP A 150 -8.13 12.70 -4.41
C ASP A 150 -8.49 11.24 -4.73
N PRO A 151 -9.76 10.82 -4.57
CA PRO A 151 -10.21 9.46 -4.85
C PRO A 151 -10.10 9.02 -6.31
N ILE A 152 -9.92 9.96 -7.25
CA ILE A 152 -9.78 9.68 -8.68
C ILE A 152 -8.35 9.24 -9.02
N SER A 153 -7.35 9.81 -8.33
CA SER A 153 -5.93 9.58 -8.65
C SER A 153 -5.20 8.73 -7.61
N SER A 154 -5.72 8.68 -6.38
CA SER A 154 -5.04 8.04 -5.23
C SER A 154 -5.75 6.77 -4.76
N GLY A 155 -5.07 5.63 -4.83
CA GLY A 155 -5.53 4.40 -4.18
C GLY A 155 -5.63 4.53 -2.66
N GLY A 156 -4.75 5.35 -2.04
CA GLY A 156 -4.85 5.69 -0.62
C GLY A 156 -6.16 6.37 -0.25
N ALA A 157 -6.72 7.20 -1.15
CA ALA A 157 -8.02 7.80 -0.94
C ALA A 157 -9.16 6.78 -0.97
N GLN A 158 -9.05 5.74 -1.79
CA GLN A 158 -10.03 4.66 -1.80
C GLN A 158 -9.95 3.82 -0.52
N TRP A 159 -8.74 3.53 -0.03
CA TRP A 159 -8.54 2.91 1.27
C TRP A 159 -9.14 3.73 2.42
N SER A 160 -8.95 5.05 2.44
CA SER A 160 -9.50 5.90 3.51
C SER A 160 -11.04 5.95 3.49
N ILE A 161 -11.67 5.92 2.30
CA ILE A 161 -13.12 5.79 2.16
C ILE A 161 -13.60 4.46 2.77
N LEU A 162 -12.91 3.36 2.45
CA LEU A 162 -13.22 2.05 3.04
C LEU A 162 -12.96 2.05 4.56
N ALA A 163 -11.92 2.74 5.04
CA ALA A 163 -11.64 2.88 6.47
C ALA A 163 -12.80 3.57 7.20
N MET A 164 -13.25 4.73 6.71
CA MET A 164 -14.35 5.49 7.32
C MET A 164 -15.67 4.73 7.28
N TYR A 165 -16.08 4.27 6.08
CA TYR A 165 -17.36 3.59 5.88
C TYR A 165 -17.38 2.21 6.55
N GLY A 166 -16.33 1.42 6.33
CA GLY A 166 -16.20 0.06 6.89
C GLY A 166 -16.12 0.06 8.42
N SER A 167 -15.42 1.03 9.02
CA SER A 167 -15.37 1.12 10.49
C SER A 167 -16.75 1.33 11.10
N GLU A 168 -17.61 2.16 10.52
CA GLU A 168 -18.98 2.36 11.00
C GLU A 168 -19.85 1.12 10.82
N LEU A 169 -19.71 0.38 9.71
CA LEU A 169 -20.40 -0.90 9.51
C LEU A 169 -20.00 -1.92 10.57
N LEU A 170 -18.69 -2.09 10.79
CA LEU A 170 -18.16 -3.07 11.74
C LEU A 170 -18.48 -2.71 13.19
N LYS A 171 -18.45 -1.42 13.54
CA LYS A 171 -18.87 -0.93 14.86
C LYS A 171 -20.37 -1.25 15.09
N SER A 172 -21.25 -0.87 14.16
CA SER A 172 -22.68 -1.14 14.30
C SER A 172 -22.96 -2.63 14.40
N LYS A 173 -22.29 -3.46 13.59
CA LYS A 173 -22.40 -4.92 13.66
C LYS A 173 -21.97 -5.49 15.00
N ARG A 174 -20.86 -5.00 15.56
CA ARG A 174 -20.35 -5.42 16.86
C ARG A 174 -21.28 -4.99 18.00
N ASP A 175 -21.78 -3.76 17.95
CA ASP A 175 -22.50 -3.14 19.06
C ASP A 175 -24.00 -3.54 19.10
N SER A 176 -24.63 -3.76 17.93
CA SER A 176 -26.07 -4.06 17.81
C SER A 176 -26.40 -5.41 17.16
N GLY A 177 -25.37 -6.15 16.69
CA GLY A 177 -25.56 -7.41 15.97
C GLY A 177 -25.89 -7.26 14.47
N THR A 178 -26.18 -6.02 14.00
CA THR A 178 -26.52 -5.72 12.59
C THR A 178 -25.72 -4.54 12.08
N GLU A 179 -25.36 -4.57 10.78
CA GLU A 179 -24.73 -3.42 10.13
C GLU A 179 -25.75 -2.30 9.86
N ASP A 180 -25.37 -1.06 10.13
CA ASP A 180 -26.16 0.14 9.82
C ASP A 180 -25.55 0.91 8.65
N ARG A 181 -25.95 0.53 7.43
CA ARG A 181 -25.49 1.17 6.18
C ARG A 181 -25.96 2.62 6.06
N THR A 182 -27.11 2.96 6.63
CA THR A 182 -27.65 4.32 6.61
C THR A 182 -26.78 5.24 7.46
N ARG A 183 -26.44 4.83 8.67
CA ARG A 183 -25.53 5.55 9.56
C ARG A 183 -24.15 5.70 8.95
N ALA A 184 -23.60 4.63 8.39
CA ALA A 184 -22.28 4.67 7.73
C ALA A 184 -22.25 5.68 6.56
N LEU A 185 -23.31 5.72 5.72
CA LEU A 185 -23.46 6.70 4.66
C LEU A 185 -23.56 8.13 5.19
N GLN A 186 -24.40 8.36 6.21
CA GLN A 186 -24.59 9.68 6.80
C GLN A 186 -23.29 10.21 7.44
N THR A 187 -22.56 9.34 8.14
CA THR A 187 -21.24 9.69 8.72
C THR A 187 -20.26 10.05 7.62
N LEU A 188 -20.14 9.25 6.56
CA LEU A 188 -19.25 9.52 5.44
C LEU A 188 -19.61 10.83 4.73
N GLN A 189 -20.90 11.12 4.53
CA GLN A 189 -21.38 12.39 3.97
C GLN A 189 -21.01 13.59 4.86
N ALA A 190 -21.13 13.44 6.18
CA ALA A 190 -20.78 14.50 7.13
C ALA A 190 -19.27 14.77 7.15
N ILE A 191 -18.46 13.72 7.13
CA ILE A 191 -17.00 13.83 7.01
C ILE A 191 -16.60 14.51 5.69
N TRP A 192 -17.20 14.08 4.58
CA TRP A 192 -16.84 14.62 3.26
C TRP A 192 -17.15 16.12 3.10
N ARG A 193 -18.20 16.63 3.77
CA ARG A 193 -18.47 18.07 3.81
C ARG A 193 -17.34 18.89 4.41
N ASN A 194 -16.57 18.31 5.30
CA ASN A 194 -15.44 18.93 5.99
C ASN A 194 -14.11 18.85 5.18
N VAL A 195 -14.07 18.13 4.05
CA VAL A 195 -12.89 18.06 3.20
C VAL A 195 -12.68 19.40 2.50
N ILE A 196 -11.52 20.03 2.75
CA ILE A 196 -11.18 21.36 2.19
C ILE A 196 -10.19 21.28 1.04
N SER A 197 -9.46 20.17 0.92
CA SER A 197 -8.43 19.96 -0.12
C SER A 197 -8.30 18.48 -0.47
N THR A 198 -8.10 18.21 -1.77
CA THR A 198 -7.95 16.86 -2.31
C THR A 198 -6.68 16.74 -3.18
N PRO A 199 -5.47 16.73 -2.56
CA PRO A 199 -4.22 16.54 -3.30
C PRO A 199 -4.18 15.21 -4.05
N ALA A 200 -3.42 15.15 -5.17
CA ALA A 200 -3.46 14.02 -6.11
C ALA A 200 -2.91 12.68 -5.55
N SER A 201 -2.18 12.73 -4.45
CA SER A 201 -1.62 11.53 -3.81
C SER A 201 -1.58 11.66 -2.28
N ALA A 202 -1.43 10.53 -1.57
CA ALA A 202 -1.26 10.52 -0.11
C ALA A 202 -0.01 11.33 0.32
N ARG A 203 1.10 11.23 -0.44
CA ARG A 203 2.31 12.03 -0.16
C ARG A 203 2.05 13.54 -0.29
N GLU A 204 1.35 13.98 -1.32
CA GLU A 204 1.00 15.40 -1.49
C GLU A 204 0.04 15.86 -0.40
N ALA A 205 -0.91 15.02 0.00
CA ALA A 205 -1.80 15.29 1.12
C ALA A 205 -1.02 15.46 2.44
N ARG A 206 -0.02 14.58 2.70
CA ARG A 206 0.90 14.71 3.82
C ARG A 206 1.66 16.03 3.75
N THR A 207 2.27 16.36 2.63
CA THR A 207 2.99 17.64 2.46
C THR A 207 2.07 18.84 2.70
N THR A 208 0.83 18.79 2.21
CA THR A 208 -0.17 19.84 2.46
C THR A 208 -0.45 20.01 3.95
N PHE A 209 -0.59 18.92 4.70
CA PHE A 209 -0.77 18.92 6.15
C PHE A 209 0.48 19.42 6.89
N GLU A 210 1.69 18.96 6.48
CA GLU A 210 2.98 19.41 7.05
C GLU A 210 3.18 20.93 6.93
N LEU A 211 2.63 21.56 5.91
CA LEU A 211 2.63 23.01 5.71
C LEU A 211 1.61 23.76 6.59
N GLY A 212 0.92 23.07 7.51
CA GLY A 212 -0.04 23.66 8.44
C GLY A 212 -1.45 23.84 7.86
N ASN A 213 -1.76 23.22 6.74
CA ASN A 213 -3.11 23.27 6.18
C ASN A 213 -4.01 22.21 6.83
N GLY A 214 -5.27 22.58 7.07
CA GLY A 214 -6.28 21.71 7.65
C GLY A 214 -6.10 21.49 9.17
N ASP A 215 -7.02 20.78 9.78
CA ASP A 215 -6.98 20.37 11.19
C ASP A 215 -6.64 18.89 11.32
N ALA A 216 -6.93 18.11 10.26
CA ALA A 216 -6.71 16.66 10.21
C ALA A 216 -6.41 16.18 8.80
N LEU A 217 -5.74 15.04 8.71
CA LEU A 217 -5.47 14.27 7.48
C LEU A 217 -5.76 12.80 7.75
N ILE A 218 -6.56 12.15 6.90
CA ILE A 218 -6.66 10.68 6.90
C ILE A 218 -5.61 10.13 5.96
N THR A 219 -4.73 9.27 6.48
CA THR A 219 -3.64 8.69 5.70
C THR A 219 -3.13 7.39 6.32
N TYR A 220 -2.04 6.87 5.79
CA TYR A 220 -1.33 5.71 6.30
C TYR A 220 -0.57 6.04 7.61
N GLU A 221 -0.51 5.08 8.53
CA GLU A 221 0.22 5.24 9.80
C GLU A 221 1.67 5.68 9.59
N LEU A 222 2.34 5.08 8.62
CA LEU A 222 3.74 5.38 8.32
C LEU A 222 3.98 6.87 7.99
N ASP A 223 3.00 7.59 7.44
CA ASP A 223 3.16 9.01 7.12
C ASP A 223 3.42 9.83 8.38
N GLY A 224 2.64 9.59 9.44
CA GLY A 224 2.84 10.28 10.72
C GLY A 224 4.14 9.88 11.41
N LEU A 225 4.52 8.60 11.33
CA LEU A 225 5.77 8.10 11.89
C LEU A 225 6.99 8.67 11.16
N LEU A 226 6.97 8.72 9.83
CA LEU A 226 8.03 9.34 9.03
C LEU A 226 8.13 10.85 9.27
N MET A 227 7.02 11.57 9.48
CA MET A 227 7.04 12.97 9.87
C MET A 227 7.80 13.18 11.19
N ARG A 228 7.50 12.36 12.20
CA ARG A 228 8.19 12.40 13.50
C ARG A 228 9.66 12.02 13.40
N GLN A 229 9.97 10.98 12.62
CA GLN A 229 11.35 10.54 12.38
C GLN A 229 12.18 11.61 11.67
N GLY A 230 11.61 12.26 10.65
CA GLY A 230 12.27 13.33 9.89
C GLY A 230 12.43 14.64 10.68
N ASN A 231 11.48 14.93 11.57
CA ASN A 231 11.51 16.10 12.45
C ASN A 231 10.87 15.78 13.81
N PRO A 232 11.66 15.53 14.87
CA PRO A 232 11.13 15.27 16.21
C PRO A 232 10.27 16.39 16.80
N LYS A 233 10.33 17.59 16.23
CA LYS A 233 9.49 18.75 16.60
C LYS A 233 8.30 18.93 15.66
N ALA A 234 8.04 17.98 14.76
CA ALA A 234 6.90 18.04 13.85
C ALA A 234 5.60 18.28 14.63
N ASP A 235 4.76 19.16 14.09
CA ASP A 235 3.44 19.46 14.64
C ASP A 235 2.44 18.38 14.20
N VAL A 236 2.66 17.15 14.70
CA VAL A 236 1.82 16.00 14.36
C VAL A 236 1.61 15.08 15.56
N GLU A 237 0.36 14.67 15.73
CA GLU A 237 -0.08 13.59 16.61
C GLU A 237 -0.84 12.55 15.76
N ILE A 238 -0.63 11.26 16.05
CA ILE A 238 -1.27 10.17 15.33
C ILE A 238 -2.42 9.65 16.17
N VAL A 239 -3.62 9.79 15.68
CA VAL A 239 -4.83 9.21 16.28
C VAL A 239 -5.09 7.87 15.62
N ILE A 240 -5.12 6.81 16.43
CA ILE A 240 -5.38 5.45 15.99
C ILE A 240 -6.85 5.12 16.24
N PRO A 241 -7.72 5.03 15.21
CA PRO A 241 -9.11 4.64 15.40
C PRO A 241 -9.19 3.21 15.95
N GLU A 242 -10.16 2.94 16.85
CA GLU A 242 -10.31 1.58 17.40
C GLU A 242 -10.56 0.52 16.31
N THR A 243 -11.33 0.88 15.30
CA THR A 243 -11.63 0.04 14.13
C THR A 243 -11.07 0.72 12.90
N THR A 244 -10.11 0.10 12.24
CA THR A 244 -9.53 0.63 11.00
C THR A 244 -9.08 -0.46 10.07
N ILE A 245 -8.95 -0.11 8.77
CA ILE A 245 -8.53 -1.01 7.71
C ILE A 245 -7.01 -1.15 7.66
N LEU A 246 -6.54 -2.35 7.44
CA LEU A 246 -5.16 -2.64 7.02
C LEU A 246 -5.13 -2.62 5.49
N SER A 247 -4.48 -1.62 4.92
CA SER A 247 -4.20 -1.58 3.48
C SER A 247 -3.13 -2.59 3.11
N GLU A 248 -3.31 -3.25 1.98
CA GLU A 248 -2.47 -4.31 1.45
C GLU A 248 -1.97 -3.89 0.06
N HIS A 249 -0.64 -3.94 -0.15
CA HIS A 249 -0.02 -3.34 -1.32
C HIS A 249 0.56 -4.42 -2.24
N PRO A 250 -0.03 -4.64 -3.42
CA PRO A 250 0.45 -5.64 -4.37
C PRO A 250 1.65 -5.13 -5.18
N ALA A 251 2.56 -6.06 -5.49
CA ALA A 251 3.61 -5.88 -6.48
C ALA A 251 3.37 -6.82 -7.67
N VAL A 252 3.52 -6.27 -8.87
CA VAL A 252 3.29 -7.01 -10.12
C VAL A 252 4.41 -6.75 -11.13
N VAL A 253 4.67 -7.75 -11.96
CA VAL A 253 5.54 -7.62 -13.14
C VAL A 253 4.69 -7.13 -14.31
N ILE A 254 5.16 -6.09 -14.99
CA ILE A 254 4.54 -5.61 -16.23
C ILE A 254 5.11 -6.42 -17.39
N ASP A 255 4.62 -7.64 -17.53
CA ASP A 255 5.16 -8.67 -18.42
C ASP A 255 5.38 -8.19 -19.86
N ARG A 256 4.47 -7.38 -20.37
CA ARG A 256 4.53 -6.78 -21.70
C ARG A 256 5.79 -5.96 -21.94
N ASN A 257 6.39 -5.41 -20.89
CA ASN A 257 7.55 -4.54 -20.96
C ASN A 257 8.86 -5.24 -20.57
N VAL A 258 8.81 -6.51 -20.16
CA VAL A 258 10.00 -7.25 -19.72
C VAL A 258 10.53 -8.09 -20.85
N SER A 259 11.76 -7.83 -21.28
CA SER A 259 12.47 -8.63 -22.28
C SER A 259 12.83 -10.02 -21.74
N VAL A 260 13.09 -10.97 -22.62
CA VAL A 260 13.58 -12.31 -22.23
C VAL A 260 14.91 -12.20 -21.48
N VAL A 261 15.76 -11.24 -21.85
CA VAL A 261 17.07 -11.03 -21.22
C VAL A 261 16.93 -10.45 -19.80
N ASP A 262 16.00 -9.51 -19.59
CA ASP A 262 15.81 -8.88 -18.28
C ASP A 262 14.99 -9.74 -17.30
N ARG A 263 14.22 -10.70 -17.83
CA ARG A 263 13.29 -11.51 -17.03
C ARG A 263 13.93 -12.15 -15.79
N PRO A 264 15.12 -12.76 -15.85
CA PRO A 264 15.74 -13.36 -14.67
C PRO A 264 16.03 -12.33 -13.57
N VAL A 265 16.50 -11.13 -13.93
CA VAL A 265 16.81 -10.07 -12.97
C VAL A 265 15.53 -9.48 -12.38
N ILE A 266 14.50 -9.25 -13.20
CA ILE A 266 13.18 -8.79 -12.73
C ILE A 266 12.59 -9.80 -11.74
N ASN A 267 12.63 -11.09 -12.06
CA ASN A 267 12.12 -12.13 -11.16
C ASN A 267 12.93 -12.20 -9.86
N ALA A 268 14.26 -12.03 -9.91
CA ALA A 268 15.11 -11.99 -8.73
C ALA A 268 14.77 -10.77 -7.85
N PHE A 269 14.54 -9.59 -8.43
CA PHE A 269 14.08 -8.41 -7.70
C PHE A 269 12.69 -8.62 -7.08
N MET A 270 11.76 -9.19 -7.83
CA MET A 270 10.44 -9.51 -7.28
C MET A 270 10.53 -10.45 -6.09
N GLN A 271 11.31 -11.54 -6.18
CA GLN A 271 11.50 -12.46 -5.03
C GLN A 271 12.20 -11.77 -3.85
N TYR A 272 13.14 -10.87 -4.11
CA TYR A 272 13.85 -10.12 -3.08
C TYR A 272 12.89 -9.30 -2.19
N LEU A 273 11.79 -8.74 -2.73
CA LEU A 273 10.83 -7.94 -1.98
C LEU A 273 10.23 -8.68 -0.76
N TRP A 274 10.16 -10.02 -0.80
CA TRP A 274 9.69 -10.86 0.32
C TRP A 274 10.81 -11.50 1.13
N SER A 275 12.09 -11.19 0.83
CA SER A 275 13.20 -11.67 1.65
C SER A 275 13.19 -11.01 3.04
N ASP A 276 13.76 -11.67 4.04
CA ASP A 276 13.90 -11.11 5.40
C ASP A 276 14.63 -9.76 5.37
N GLU A 277 15.62 -9.60 4.49
CA GLU A 277 16.34 -8.34 4.31
C GLU A 277 15.41 -7.22 3.86
N ALA A 278 14.65 -7.40 2.78
CA ALA A 278 13.72 -6.40 2.27
C ALA A 278 12.57 -6.11 3.24
N GLN A 279 12.02 -7.16 3.88
CA GLN A 279 10.94 -7.02 4.83
C GLN A 279 11.39 -6.26 6.09
N ARG A 280 12.62 -6.45 6.54
CA ARG A 280 13.22 -5.67 7.63
C ARG A 280 13.37 -4.19 7.24
N GLU A 281 13.74 -3.90 6.00
CA GLU A 281 13.80 -2.52 5.52
C GLU A 281 12.39 -1.90 5.43
N PHE A 282 11.37 -2.61 4.96
CA PHE A 282 10.00 -2.10 5.00
C PHE A 282 9.56 -1.75 6.43
N VAL A 283 9.89 -2.58 7.42
CA VAL A 283 9.54 -2.30 8.82
C VAL A 283 10.28 -1.09 9.39
N LYS A 284 11.54 -0.83 8.98
CA LYS A 284 12.26 0.40 9.36
C LYS A 284 11.60 1.67 8.80
N PHE A 285 10.88 1.55 7.67
CA PHE A 285 10.07 2.62 7.10
C PHE A 285 8.60 2.55 7.55
N HIS A 286 8.34 1.87 8.69
CA HIS A 286 7.04 1.78 9.36
C HIS A 286 5.93 1.09 8.58
N PHE A 287 6.25 0.29 7.57
CA PHE A 287 5.32 -0.70 7.04
C PHE A 287 5.29 -1.93 7.93
N ARG A 288 4.24 -2.72 7.83
CA ARG A 288 4.21 -4.05 8.43
C ARG A 288 4.71 -5.08 7.44
N SER A 289 5.63 -5.94 7.89
CA SER A 289 6.04 -7.14 7.17
C SER A 289 4.85 -8.06 6.94
N THR A 290 4.83 -8.70 5.77
CA THR A 290 3.83 -9.71 5.41
C THR A 290 4.34 -11.14 5.61
N THR A 291 5.66 -11.31 5.76
CA THR A 291 6.30 -12.63 5.87
C THR A 291 6.79 -12.94 7.28
N ASN A 292 7.01 -11.93 8.13
CA ASN A 292 7.62 -12.11 9.45
C ASN A 292 7.00 -11.16 10.48
N GLU A 293 6.05 -11.67 11.25
CA GLU A 293 5.35 -10.89 12.29
C GLU A 293 6.28 -10.45 13.44
N ALA A 294 7.37 -11.20 13.72
CA ALA A 294 8.33 -10.80 14.75
C ALA A 294 8.98 -9.44 14.43
N LEU A 295 9.23 -9.15 13.14
CA LEU A 295 9.74 -7.85 12.72
C LEU A 295 8.79 -6.70 13.07
N ASN A 296 7.47 -6.94 12.93
CA ASN A 296 6.45 -5.94 13.29
C ASN A 296 6.48 -5.65 14.80
N GLN A 297 6.69 -6.70 15.62
CA GLN A 297 6.78 -6.56 17.07
C GLN A 297 8.08 -5.91 17.55
N GLU A 298 9.16 -6.00 16.78
CA GLU A 298 10.43 -5.30 17.04
C GLU A 298 10.27 -3.78 16.92
N ASN A 299 9.47 -3.30 15.97
CA ASN A 299 9.21 -1.87 15.79
C ASN A 299 8.12 -1.39 16.77
N LYS A 300 8.56 -0.83 17.89
CA LYS A 300 7.66 -0.35 18.96
C LYS A 300 6.83 0.89 18.61
N GLU A 301 7.12 1.54 17.49
CA GLU A 301 6.34 2.70 17.02
C GLU A 301 5.06 2.28 16.27
N LEU A 302 5.00 1.03 15.76
CA LEU A 302 3.81 0.51 15.10
C LEU A 302 2.67 0.32 16.11
N ALA A 303 1.52 0.94 15.83
CA ALA A 303 0.37 0.86 16.73
C ALA A 303 -0.27 -0.52 16.77
N THR A 304 -0.76 -0.91 17.94
CA THR A 304 -1.68 -2.04 18.07
C THR A 304 -3.08 -1.58 17.73
N ILE A 305 -3.68 -2.15 16.69
CA ILE A 305 -5.06 -1.85 16.30
C ILE A 305 -6.01 -2.76 17.08
N LYS A 306 -7.00 -2.17 17.72
CA LYS A 306 -7.95 -2.94 18.55
C LYS A 306 -8.85 -3.85 17.72
N TYR A 307 -9.41 -3.33 16.64
CA TYR A 307 -10.28 -4.07 15.72
C TYR A 307 -9.83 -3.82 14.27
N PRO A 308 -8.75 -4.50 13.83
CA PRO A 308 -8.30 -4.37 12.45
C PRO A 308 -9.24 -5.14 11.52
N PHE A 309 -9.45 -4.61 10.32
CA PHE A 309 -10.11 -5.34 9.24
C PHE A 309 -9.35 -5.16 7.93
N THR A 310 -9.66 -5.98 6.94
CA THR A 310 -9.09 -5.89 5.59
C THR A 310 -10.20 -5.67 4.57
N VAL A 311 -9.82 -5.42 3.32
CA VAL A 311 -10.81 -5.34 2.23
C VAL A 311 -11.59 -6.66 2.06
N ASN A 312 -11.01 -7.78 2.48
CA ASN A 312 -11.62 -9.11 2.41
C ASN A 312 -12.58 -9.41 3.57
N ASP A 313 -12.80 -8.48 4.51
CA ASP A 313 -13.86 -8.63 5.51
C ASP A 313 -15.21 -8.87 4.80
N PRO A 314 -16.04 -9.81 5.28
CA PRO A 314 -17.34 -10.14 4.67
C PRO A 314 -18.27 -8.95 4.45
N LEU A 315 -18.21 -7.91 5.30
CA LEU A 315 -18.99 -6.69 5.13
C LEU A 315 -18.49 -5.78 4.02
N ILE A 316 -17.20 -5.89 3.66
CA ILE A 316 -16.55 -5.13 2.58
C ILE A 316 -16.55 -5.95 1.29
N GLY A 317 -16.14 -7.23 1.35
CA GLY A 317 -16.30 -8.22 0.29
C GLY A 317 -15.23 -8.25 -0.81
N GLY A 318 -14.01 -7.79 -0.50
CA GLY A 318 -12.91 -7.71 -1.47
C GLY A 318 -13.07 -6.54 -2.44
N TRP A 319 -12.03 -6.24 -3.23
CA TRP A 319 -12.06 -5.13 -4.20
C TRP A 319 -13.14 -5.30 -5.27
N SER A 320 -13.47 -6.53 -5.63
CA SER A 320 -14.52 -6.84 -6.61
C SER A 320 -15.92 -6.33 -6.18
N ARG A 321 -16.19 -6.26 -4.86
CA ARG A 321 -17.41 -5.68 -4.30
C ARG A 321 -17.21 -4.27 -3.77
N ALA A 322 -16.13 -4.03 -3.06
CA ALA A 322 -15.84 -2.73 -2.45
C ALA A 322 -15.84 -1.58 -3.46
N TYR A 323 -15.27 -1.82 -4.65
CA TYR A 323 -15.19 -0.77 -5.65
C TYR A 323 -16.56 -0.39 -6.21
N PRO A 324 -17.36 -1.28 -6.84
CA PRO A 324 -18.67 -0.90 -7.36
C PRO A 324 -19.68 -0.52 -6.27
N GLU A 325 -19.71 -1.21 -5.13
CA GLU A 325 -20.73 -0.97 -4.11
C GLU A 325 -20.41 0.20 -3.18
N ILE A 326 -19.13 0.39 -2.79
CA ILE A 326 -18.76 1.41 -1.80
C ILE A 326 -18.12 2.62 -2.49
N ILE A 327 -17.11 2.42 -3.35
CA ILE A 327 -16.41 3.55 -3.98
C ILE A 327 -17.29 4.24 -5.03
N GLU A 328 -17.99 3.48 -5.87
CA GLU A 328 -18.86 4.06 -6.90
C GLU A 328 -20.24 4.39 -6.34
N ALA A 329 -21.03 3.39 -5.94
CA ALA A 329 -22.43 3.58 -5.61
C ALA A 329 -22.66 4.38 -4.32
N VAL A 330 -21.84 4.17 -3.27
CA VAL A 330 -21.97 4.95 -2.02
C VAL A 330 -21.20 6.25 -2.15
N PHE A 331 -19.87 6.20 -2.34
CA PHE A 331 -19.07 7.41 -2.24
C PHE A 331 -19.26 8.34 -3.45
N ARG A 332 -18.99 7.88 -4.67
CA ARG A 332 -19.08 8.76 -5.86
C ARG A 332 -20.49 9.29 -6.08
N ASP A 333 -21.50 8.43 -6.02
CA ASP A 333 -22.85 8.79 -6.40
C ASP A 333 -23.64 9.50 -5.29
N GLN A 334 -23.42 9.17 -4.01
CA GLN A 334 -24.24 9.68 -2.92
C GLN A 334 -23.50 10.64 -1.99
N VAL A 335 -22.15 10.67 -2.00
CA VAL A 335 -21.34 11.55 -1.16
C VAL A 335 -20.70 12.65 -1.99
N GLN A 336 -19.88 12.29 -2.97
CA GLN A 336 -19.08 13.23 -3.75
C GLN A 336 -19.94 14.15 -4.64
N LYS A 337 -20.95 13.63 -5.33
CA LYS A 337 -21.85 14.41 -6.19
C LYS A 337 -22.75 15.40 -5.43
N ARG A 338 -22.85 15.27 -4.11
CA ARG A 338 -23.71 16.15 -3.29
C ARG A 338 -22.94 17.29 -2.62
N LYS A 339 -21.63 17.39 -2.89
CA LYS A 339 -20.79 18.50 -2.47
C LYS A 339 -20.76 19.56 -3.59
#